data_8fbfb2d17119673c974602d08ceaa22f
#
_entry.id   8fbfb2d17119673c974602d08ceaa22f
#
_cell.length_a   1.000
_cell.length_b   1.000
_cell.length_c   1.000
_cell.angle_alpha   90.00
_cell.angle_beta   90.00
_cell.angle_gamma   90.00
#
_symmetry.space_group_name_H-M   'P 1'
#
loop_
_entity.id
_entity.type
_entity.pdbx_description
1 polymer ?
#
loop_
_entity_poly.entity_id
_entity_poly.type
_entity_poly.pdbx_seq_one_letter_code
_entity_poly.pdbx_strand_id
1 'polypeptide(L)'
;VQTCALPISFHVIINPSYKPTSDKTASFYEGCLSFDGYQAVRKRWLDITAEWDDEDGKHHSEPLHGWPARIFQHETDHLSGELYIDRAEIRSLTTNENLEDYWCEDPVPTEAAEELGFAL
;
A
#
# COMPACT_ATOMS: atom_id res chain seq x y z
N VAL A 1 11.25 -3.27 11.16
CA VAL A 1 10.60 -2.84 9.93
C VAL A 1 11.26 -3.55 8.78
N GLN A 2 10.56 -4.47 8.28
CA GLN A 2 10.98 -5.07 7.05
C GLN A 2 10.77 -4.08 5.93
N THR A 3 11.79 -3.35 5.60
CA THR A 3 11.85 -2.67 4.34
C THR A 3 12.10 -3.73 3.28
N CYS A 4 11.06 -4.28 2.73
CA CYS A 4 11.15 -4.91 1.42
C CYS A 4 11.31 -3.80 0.39
N ALA A 5 12.34 -2.98 0.56
CA ALA A 5 12.69 -2.00 -0.42
C ALA A 5 13.32 -2.74 -1.58
N LEU A 6 12.52 -3.01 -2.59
CA LEU A 6 13.09 -3.27 -3.90
C LEU A 6 13.94 -2.06 -4.27
N PRO A 7 15.12 -2.25 -4.85
CA PRO A 7 15.89 -1.14 -5.37
C PRO A 7 15.08 -0.50 -6.49
N ILE A 8 14.38 0.58 -6.14
CA ILE A 8 13.63 1.39 -7.08
C ILE A 8 14.55 2.53 -7.50
N SER A 9 14.68 2.73 -8.79
CA SER A 9 15.35 3.93 -9.32
C SER A 9 14.65 5.16 -8.78
N PHE A 10 15.42 6.18 -8.44
CA PHE A 10 14.86 7.47 -8.02
C PHE A 10 14.03 8.08 -9.16
N HIS A 11 12.81 8.47 -8.85
CA HIS A 11 11.91 9.15 -9.77
C HIS A 11 11.30 10.37 -9.10
N VAL A 12 11.15 11.44 -9.86
CA VAL A 12 10.34 12.59 -9.47
C VAL A 12 8.96 12.40 -10.07
N ILE A 13 7.94 12.42 -9.23
CA ILE A 13 6.55 12.19 -9.61
C ILE A 13 5.75 13.42 -9.21
N ILE A 14 5.17 14.11 -10.18
CA ILE A 14 4.38 15.33 -9.99
C ILE A 14 2.96 15.06 -10.47
N ASN A 15 1.98 15.47 -9.67
CA ASN A 15 0.56 15.29 -9.95
C ASN A 15 0.20 13.83 -10.30
N PRO A 16 0.54 12.86 -9.45
CA PRO A 16 0.22 11.46 -9.70
C PRO A 16 -1.27 11.20 -9.63
N SER A 17 -1.71 10.26 -10.44
CA SER A 17 -3.04 9.67 -10.38
C SER A 17 -2.99 8.21 -10.78
N TYR A 18 -3.99 7.45 -10.40
CA TYR A 18 -4.09 6.05 -10.80
C TYR A 18 -5.53 5.64 -11.03
N LYS A 19 -5.70 4.62 -11.86
CA LYS A 19 -6.98 3.96 -12.11
C LYS A 19 -6.79 2.46 -12.12
N PRO A 20 -7.70 1.69 -11.50
CA PRO A 20 -7.65 0.24 -11.59
C PRO A 20 -7.88 -0.22 -13.04
N THR A 21 -7.13 -1.24 -13.45
CA THR A 21 -7.26 -1.85 -14.79
C THR A 21 -7.86 -3.25 -14.71
N SER A 22 -8.11 -3.76 -13.52
CA SER A 22 -8.82 -5.02 -13.28
C SER A 22 -9.62 -4.92 -11.99
N ASP A 23 -10.48 -5.90 -11.74
CA ASP A 23 -11.24 -6.01 -10.50
C ASP A 23 -10.43 -6.70 -9.38
N LYS A 24 -9.20 -7.09 -9.68
CA LYS A 24 -8.36 -7.82 -8.72
C LYS A 24 -7.87 -6.91 -7.62
N THR A 25 -8.14 -7.31 -6.40
CA THR A 25 -7.66 -6.66 -5.19
C THR A 25 -7.00 -7.69 -4.27
N ALA A 26 -6.16 -7.21 -3.37
CA ALA A 26 -5.65 -8.02 -2.28
C ALA A 26 -5.44 -7.14 -1.05
N SER A 27 -5.49 -7.78 0.11
CA SER A 27 -5.35 -7.12 1.40
C SER A 27 -4.00 -7.44 2.00
N PHE A 28 -3.32 -6.41 2.50
CA PHE A 28 -1.99 -6.54 3.07
C PHE A 28 -1.84 -5.61 4.27
N TYR A 29 -0.98 -5.98 5.20
CA TYR A 29 -0.53 -5.04 6.22
C TYR A 29 0.25 -3.91 5.57
N GLU A 30 -0.05 -2.68 5.99
CA GLU A 30 0.67 -1.47 5.58
C GLU A 30 1.06 -0.65 6.80
N GLY A 31 2.19 0.02 6.69
CA GLY A 31 2.65 1.02 7.64
C GLY A 31 2.98 2.31 6.92
N CYS A 32 3.10 3.39 7.66
CA CYS A 32 3.44 4.70 7.13
C CYS A 32 4.22 5.51 8.16
N LEU A 33 5.20 6.27 7.71
CA LEU A 33 5.96 7.16 8.61
C LEU A 33 5.09 8.24 9.24
N SER A 34 3.98 8.61 8.60
CA SER A 34 3.00 9.55 9.15
C SER A 34 2.15 8.95 10.27
N PHE A 35 2.19 7.64 10.45
CA PHE A 35 1.51 6.90 11.53
C PHE A 35 2.48 5.85 12.05
N ASP A 36 3.57 6.30 12.63
CA ASP A 36 4.70 5.46 13.05
C ASP A 36 4.33 4.50 14.18
N GLY A 37 4.94 3.31 14.15
CA GLY A 37 4.81 2.29 15.18
C GLY A 37 3.64 1.33 15.02
N TYR A 38 2.75 1.56 14.05
CA TYR A 38 1.55 0.75 13.83
C TYR A 38 1.44 0.29 12.39
N GLN A 39 0.71 -0.79 12.20
CA GLN A 39 0.30 -1.28 10.88
C GLN A 39 -1.13 -1.80 10.93
N ALA A 40 -1.79 -1.79 9.79
CA ALA A 40 -3.14 -2.34 9.64
C ALA A 40 -3.34 -2.86 8.22
N VAL A 41 -4.30 -3.75 8.06
CA VAL A 41 -4.60 -4.35 6.76
C VAL A 41 -5.42 -3.39 5.92
N ARG A 42 -4.93 -3.15 4.72
CA ARG A 42 -5.60 -2.34 3.70
C ARG A 42 -5.73 -3.11 2.38
N LYS A 43 -6.91 -3.05 1.79
CA LYS A 43 -7.15 -3.59 0.46
C LYS A 43 -6.62 -2.64 -0.61
N ARG A 44 -5.90 -3.18 -1.58
CA ARG A 44 -5.33 -2.44 -2.70
C ARG A 44 -5.66 -3.10 -4.03
N TRP A 45 -5.76 -2.28 -5.06
CA TRP A 45 -5.82 -2.78 -6.43
C TRP A 45 -4.49 -3.46 -6.79
N LEU A 46 -4.55 -4.62 -7.44
CA LEU A 46 -3.36 -5.33 -7.89
C LEU A 46 -2.81 -4.78 -9.20
N ASP A 47 -3.70 -4.25 -10.05
CA ASP A 47 -3.34 -3.75 -11.38
C ASP A 47 -3.90 -2.34 -11.54
N ILE A 48 -3.03 -1.40 -11.87
CA ILE A 48 -3.40 0.00 -12.10
C ILE A 48 -2.71 0.55 -13.34
N THR A 49 -3.27 1.63 -13.88
CA THR A 49 -2.52 2.56 -14.74
C THR A 49 -2.13 3.74 -13.88
N ALA A 50 -0.83 3.98 -13.77
CA ALA A 50 -0.26 5.12 -13.06
C ALA A 50 0.07 6.23 -14.04
N GLU A 51 -0.30 7.46 -13.70
CA GLU A 51 -0.01 8.65 -14.52
C GLU A 51 0.63 9.72 -13.66
N TRP A 52 1.63 10.39 -14.19
CA TRP A 52 2.32 11.49 -13.52
C TRP A 52 3.11 12.32 -14.52
N ASP A 53 3.53 13.48 -14.09
CA ASP A 53 4.48 14.33 -14.81
C ASP A 53 5.85 14.27 -14.13
N ASP A 54 6.92 14.32 -14.93
CA ASP A 54 8.28 14.40 -14.39
C ASP A 54 8.73 15.85 -14.22
N GLU A 55 9.96 16.04 -13.74
CA GLU A 55 10.55 17.36 -13.49
C GLU A 55 10.74 18.20 -14.75
N ASP A 56 10.76 17.56 -15.92
CA ASP A 56 10.85 18.24 -17.22
C ASP A 56 9.48 18.57 -17.81
N GLY A 57 8.40 18.25 -17.08
CA GLY A 57 7.04 18.47 -17.55
C GLY A 57 6.55 17.40 -18.52
N LYS A 58 7.30 16.30 -18.68
CA LYS A 58 6.88 15.19 -19.54
C LYS A 58 5.89 14.31 -18.81
N HIS A 59 4.78 14.01 -19.49
CA HIS A 59 3.74 13.12 -18.96
C HIS A 59 4.12 11.66 -19.16
N HIS A 60 3.90 10.86 -18.11
CA HIS A 60 4.09 9.42 -18.09
C HIS A 60 2.76 8.72 -17.77
N SER A 61 2.54 7.60 -18.45
CA SER A 61 1.39 6.73 -18.22
C SER A 61 1.89 5.29 -18.34
N GLU A 62 1.87 4.54 -17.26
CA GLU A 62 2.43 3.19 -17.22
C GLU A 62 1.53 2.22 -16.46
N PRO A 63 1.45 0.96 -16.93
CA PRO A 63 0.81 -0.09 -16.15
C PRO A 63 1.73 -0.49 -14.99
N LEU A 64 1.16 -0.60 -13.80
CA LEU A 64 1.85 -1.12 -12.64
C LEU A 64 1.05 -2.29 -12.06
N HIS A 65 1.77 -3.28 -11.53
CA HIS A 65 1.19 -4.49 -10.97
C HIS A 65 1.86 -4.84 -9.65
N GLY A 66 1.12 -5.48 -8.75
CA GLY A 66 1.68 -5.99 -7.50
C GLY A 66 2.26 -4.90 -6.60
N TRP A 67 3.47 -5.13 -6.11
CA TRP A 67 4.12 -4.25 -5.14
C TRP A 67 4.32 -2.81 -5.62
N PRO A 68 4.84 -2.55 -6.84
CA PRO A 68 4.92 -1.18 -7.36
C PRO A 68 3.56 -0.47 -7.42
N ALA A 69 2.51 -1.18 -7.78
CA ALA A 69 1.15 -0.63 -7.81
C ALA A 69 0.69 -0.25 -6.39
N ARG A 70 0.99 -1.06 -5.39
CA ARG A 70 0.65 -0.78 -3.99
C ARG A 70 1.34 0.49 -3.49
N ILE A 71 2.64 0.61 -3.73
CA ILE A 71 3.42 1.79 -3.32
C ILE A 71 2.87 3.04 -3.99
N PHE A 72 2.61 2.99 -5.29
CA PHE A 72 2.09 4.13 -6.02
C PHE A 72 0.74 4.60 -5.48
N GLN A 73 -0.16 3.67 -5.15
CA GLN A 73 -1.45 3.98 -4.54
C GLN A 73 -1.27 4.63 -3.17
N HIS A 74 -0.43 4.05 -2.31
CA HIS A 74 -0.16 4.55 -0.97
C HIS A 74 0.35 6.00 -0.99
N GLU A 75 1.35 6.27 -1.81
CA GLU A 75 1.97 7.59 -1.89
C GLU A 75 1.07 8.61 -2.58
N THR A 76 0.32 8.21 -3.61
CA THR A 76 -0.64 9.09 -4.28
C THR A 76 -1.78 9.49 -3.35
N ASP A 77 -2.27 8.56 -2.53
CA ASP A 77 -3.36 8.83 -1.58
C ASP A 77 -2.99 9.95 -0.59
N HIS A 78 -1.71 10.06 -0.20
CA HIS A 78 -1.26 11.15 0.67
C HIS A 78 -1.55 12.53 0.10
N LEU A 79 -1.47 12.69 -1.20
CA LEU A 79 -1.70 13.97 -1.86
C LEU A 79 -3.17 14.40 -1.82
N SER A 80 -4.08 13.48 -1.60
CA SER A 80 -5.50 13.77 -1.38
C SER A 80 -5.88 13.79 0.11
N GLY A 81 -4.88 13.75 1.00
CA GLY A 81 -5.10 13.79 2.45
C GLY A 81 -5.47 12.46 3.08
N GLU A 82 -5.21 11.35 2.40
CA GLU A 82 -5.56 10.02 2.87
C GLU A 82 -4.33 9.24 3.34
N LEU A 83 -4.43 8.64 4.52
CA LEU A 83 -3.47 7.67 5.03
C LEU A 83 -4.05 6.26 4.88
N TYR A 84 -3.17 5.24 4.88
CA TYR A 84 -3.64 3.86 4.78
C TYR A 84 -4.67 3.51 5.86
N ILE A 85 -4.52 4.08 7.06
CA ILE A 85 -5.38 3.80 8.20
C ILE A 85 -6.82 4.29 8.00
N ASP A 86 -7.04 5.30 7.16
CA ASP A 86 -8.37 5.86 6.91
C ASP A 86 -9.33 4.83 6.30
N ARG A 87 -8.81 3.84 5.59
CA ARG A 87 -9.61 2.78 4.95
C ARG A 87 -9.14 1.38 5.32
N ALA A 88 -8.35 1.27 6.38
CA ALA A 88 -7.90 -0.03 6.85
C ALA A 88 -9.00 -0.75 7.64
N GLU A 89 -8.87 -2.06 7.70
CA GLU A 89 -9.64 -2.88 8.63
C GLU A 89 -9.19 -2.59 10.05
N ILE A 90 -9.99 -1.87 10.82
CA ILE A 90 -9.58 -1.42 12.16
C ILE A 90 -9.27 -2.58 13.11
N ARG A 91 -9.91 -3.72 12.95
CA ARG A 91 -9.63 -4.91 13.75
C ARG A 91 -8.26 -5.50 13.51
N SER A 92 -7.64 -5.17 12.39
CA SER A 92 -6.29 -5.61 12.05
C SER A 92 -5.19 -4.75 12.66
N LEU A 93 -5.54 -3.59 13.23
CA LEU A 93 -4.56 -2.63 13.77
C LEU A 93 -3.66 -3.31 14.80
N THR A 94 -2.37 -3.21 14.58
CA THR A 94 -1.36 -3.82 15.44
C THR A 94 -0.13 -2.93 15.54
N THR A 95 0.64 -3.14 16.59
CA THR A 95 1.98 -2.52 16.69
C THR A 95 2.94 -3.25 15.75
N ASN A 96 4.02 -2.58 15.35
CA ASN A 96 5.07 -3.21 14.54
C ASN A 96 5.65 -4.44 15.25
N GLU A 97 5.81 -4.38 16.56
CA GLU A 97 6.33 -5.49 17.37
C GLU A 97 5.40 -6.71 17.31
N ASN A 98 4.10 -6.51 17.51
CA ASN A 98 3.14 -7.61 17.45
C ASN A 98 2.99 -8.18 16.04
N LEU A 99 3.06 -7.34 15.03
CA LEU A 99 3.05 -7.81 13.65
C LEU A 99 4.22 -8.75 13.39
N GLU A 100 5.41 -8.35 13.80
CA GLU A 100 6.62 -9.14 13.64
C GLU A 100 6.54 -10.47 14.42
N ASP A 101 5.97 -10.46 15.62
CA ASP A 101 5.89 -11.64 16.47
C ASP A 101 4.80 -12.63 16.03
N TYR A 102 3.68 -12.15 15.48
CA TYR A 102 2.50 -12.99 15.26
C TYR A 102 2.04 -13.09 13.80
N TRP A 103 2.24 -12.07 12.97
CA TRP A 103 1.56 -11.98 11.68
C TRP A 103 2.43 -11.78 10.45
N CYS A 104 3.76 -11.74 10.61
CA CYS A 104 4.64 -11.34 9.50
C CYS A 104 4.96 -12.45 8.49
N GLU A 105 4.62 -13.69 8.77
CA GLU A 105 5.00 -14.82 7.91
C GLU A 105 4.16 -14.91 6.63
N ASP A 106 2.91 -14.47 6.69
CA ASP A 106 1.99 -14.55 5.57
C ASP A 106 1.93 -13.21 4.82
N PRO A 107 2.28 -13.20 3.51
CA PRO A 107 2.11 -11.99 2.70
C PRO A 107 0.67 -11.51 2.64
N VAL A 108 -0.28 -12.46 2.55
CA VAL A 108 -1.71 -12.19 2.68
C VAL A 108 -2.13 -12.56 4.10
N PRO A 109 -2.69 -11.63 4.89
CA PRO A 109 -2.90 -11.83 6.32
C PRO A 109 -4.12 -12.71 6.64
N THR A 110 -4.15 -13.91 6.11
CA THR A 110 -5.27 -14.84 6.24
C THR A 110 -5.47 -15.28 7.70
N GLU A 111 -4.39 -15.65 8.37
CA GLU A 111 -4.44 -16.08 9.78
C GLU A 111 -4.91 -14.94 10.68
N ALA A 112 -4.36 -13.74 10.47
CA ALA A 112 -4.78 -12.57 11.23
C ALA A 112 -6.27 -12.26 11.01
N ALA A 113 -6.76 -12.40 9.77
CA ALA A 113 -8.16 -12.16 9.45
C ALA A 113 -9.09 -13.14 10.18
N GLU A 114 -8.72 -14.40 10.24
CA GLU A 114 -9.49 -15.42 10.95
C GLU A 114 -9.50 -15.17 12.46
N GLU A 115 -8.36 -14.92 13.06
CA GLU A 115 -8.22 -14.75 14.50
C GLU A 115 -8.79 -13.41 15.01
N LEU A 116 -8.61 -12.34 14.27
CA LEU A 116 -9.07 -11.01 14.67
C LEU A 116 -10.49 -10.69 14.17
N GLY A 117 -11.04 -11.52 13.31
CA GLY A 117 -12.43 -11.44 12.87
C GLY A 117 -12.70 -10.29 11.89
N PHE A 118 -11.87 -10.15 10.86
CA PHE A 118 -12.12 -9.20 9.79
C PHE A 118 -12.08 -9.88 8.42
N ALA A 119 -12.63 -9.21 7.40
CA ALA A 119 -12.64 -9.71 6.03
C ALA A 119 -11.43 -9.18 5.23
N LEU A 120 -10.92 -10.02 4.34
CA LEU A 120 -9.86 -9.65 3.40
C LEU A 120 -10.42 -9.01 2.13
#